data_6d9fac1c90b9f7921a7998683c7a4faf
#
_entry.id   6d9fac1c90b9f7921a7998683c7a4faf
#
_cell.length_a   1.000
_cell.length_b   1.000
_cell.length_c   1.000
_cell.angle_alpha   90.00
_cell.angle_beta   90.00
_cell.angle_gamma   90.00
#
_symmetry.space_group_name_H-M   'P 1'
#
loop_
_entity.id
_entity.type
_entity.pdbx_description
1 polymer ?
#
loop_
_entity_poly.entity_id
_entity_poly.type
_entity_poly.pdbx_seq_one_letter_code
_entity_poly.pdbx_strand_id
1 'polypeptide(L)'
;MYVSSILKSEEIASFIANMNKDATHHVGYCGDQKEELLHTILHDFSDIGWEKSFVVTYENNKIIGVLGFDVDEVKKCAEIWGPFIKAENWEEVALYMWKELIEKVPFHIEEFYGFYHVENDNCARLMKNLHAKEQGRHSILILNNIVEQRIICNVGEALPQVFEQFIAVHNHVFPNTYYEGNEIIERLSDTNKLFVSMKNEKLEGYVYVEINPEFQEANIEFIATAENSRRKGVGERLLQAAIQYIFSFQGMREIEI
;
A
#
# COMPACT_ATOMS: atom_id res chain seq x y z
N MET A 1 -6.38 -31.70 -2.26
CA MET A 1 -6.01 -30.37 -1.71
C MET A 1 -5.57 -30.56 -0.26
N TYR A 2 -4.50 -29.89 0.18
CA TYR A 2 -4.03 -29.84 1.57
C TYR A 2 -3.31 -28.51 1.84
N VAL A 3 -3.32 -28.07 3.10
CA VAL A 3 -2.51 -26.95 3.55
C VAL A 3 -1.15 -27.47 3.97
N SER A 4 -0.08 -26.79 3.54
CA SER A 4 1.28 -27.13 3.96
C SER A 4 1.60 -26.53 5.31
N SER A 5 2.20 -27.35 6.18
CA SER A 5 2.81 -26.87 7.43
C SER A 5 4.22 -26.29 7.20
N ILE A 6 4.83 -26.57 6.05
CA ILE A 6 6.13 -26.03 5.66
C ILE A 6 5.91 -24.99 4.59
N LEU A 7 6.14 -23.73 4.94
CA LEU A 7 6.03 -22.61 4.03
C LEU A 7 7.42 -22.27 3.45
N LYS A 8 7.43 -21.76 2.22
CA LYS A 8 8.63 -21.28 1.55
C LYS A 8 8.34 -19.90 1.00
N SER A 9 8.96 -18.88 1.57
CA SER A 9 8.77 -17.48 1.24
C SER A 9 8.97 -17.19 -0.26
N GLU A 10 10.01 -17.78 -0.87
CA GLU A 10 10.25 -17.60 -2.32
C GLU A 10 9.13 -18.15 -3.21
N GLU A 11 8.54 -19.30 -2.83
CA GLU A 11 7.41 -19.89 -3.58
C GLU A 11 6.15 -19.04 -3.40
N ILE A 12 5.92 -18.51 -2.19
CA ILE A 12 4.82 -17.58 -1.88
C ILE A 12 4.97 -16.31 -2.71
N ALA A 13 6.12 -15.62 -2.62
CA ALA A 13 6.39 -14.40 -3.36
C ALA A 13 6.24 -14.59 -4.87
N SER A 14 6.78 -15.69 -5.41
CA SER A 14 6.66 -16.00 -6.84
C SER A 14 5.21 -16.25 -7.26
N PHE A 15 4.42 -16.92 -6.43
CA PHE A 15 3.01 -17.19 -6.74
C PHE A 15 2.18 -15.91 -6.71
N ILE A 16 2.34 -15.09 -5.66
CA ILE A 16 1.68 -13.78 -5.53
C ILE A 16 2.04 -12.89 -6.71
N ALA A 17 3.34 -12.69 -6.99
CA ALA A 17 3.80 -11.85 -8.09
C ALA A 17 3.18 -12.22 -9.45
N ASN A 18 3.07 -13.53 -9.73
CA ASN A 18 2.47 -13.98 -10.97
C ASN A 18 0.95 -13.75 -11.04
N MET A 19 0.25 -13.86 -9.90
CA MET A 19 -1.20 -13.66 -9.84
C MET A 19 -1.56 -12.18 -9.84
N ASN A 20 -0.82 -11.37 -9.10
CA ASN A 20 -1.14 -9.95 -8.89
C ASN A 20 -1.01 -9.07 -10.15
N LYS A 21 -0.33 -9.57 -11.20
CA LYS A 21 -0.24 -8.93 -12.51
C LYS A 21 -1.55 -8.90 -13.30
N ASP A 22 -2.47 -9.77 -12.94
CA ASP A 22 -3.77 -9.88 -13.61
C ASP A 22 -4.81 -9.12 -12.78
N ALA A 23 -5.47 -8.13 -13.38
CA ALA A 23 -6.50 -7.31 -12.75
C ALA A 23 -7.59 -8.13 -12.06
N THR A 24 -7.93 -9.31 -12.61
CA THR A 24 -8.94 -10.22 -12.04
C THR A 24 -8.48 -10.92 -10.75
N HIS A 25 -7.20 -10.79 -10.38
CA HIS A 25 -6.60 -11.36 -9.18
C HIS A 25 -5.92 -10.31 -8.31
N HIS A 26 -5.84 -9.07 -8.80
CA HIS A 26 -5.05 -8.01 -8.19
C HIS A 26 -5.57 -7.59 -6.82
N VAL A 27 -4.62 -7.51 -5.88
CA VAL A 27 -4.77 -7.06 -4.49
C VAL A 27 -3.88 -5.86 -4.29
N GLY A 28 -4.44 -4.72 -3.88
CA GLY A 28 -3.72 -3.45 -3.82
C GLY A 28 -2.78 -3.27 -2.62
N TYR A 29 -2.75 -4.22 -1.67
CA TYR A 29 -1.82 -4.18 -0.54
C TYR A 29 -0.45 -4.78 -0.87
N CYS A 30 -0.27 -5.39 -2.01
CA CYS A 30 1.01 -5.99 -2.39
C CYS A 30 1.34 -5.71 -3.85
N GLY A 31 2.65 -5.57 -4.14
CA GLY A 31 3.17 -5.38 -5.46
C GLY A 31 3.10 -6.64 -6.35
N ASP A 32 3.72 -6.57 -7.51
CA ASP A 32 3.78 -7.66 -8.48
C ASP A 32 5.21 -8.08 -8.83
N GLN A 33 6.22 -7.50 -8.15
CA GLN A 33 7.61 -7.84 -8.31
C GLN A 33 8.03 -8.88 -7.27
N LYS A 34 8.56 -10.03 -7.74
CA LYS A 34 8.89 -11.15 -6.85
C LYS A 34 9.91 -10.78 -5.77
N GLU A 35 10.94 -10.03 -6.15
CA GLU A 35 12.05 -9.65 -5.28
C GLU A 35 11.59 -8.72 -4.16
N GLU A 36 10.74 -7.75 -4.49
CA GLU A 36 10.10 -6.84 -3.55
C GLU A 36 9.20 -7.61 -2.57
N LEU A 37 8.28 -8.43 -3.09
CA LEU A 37 7.39 -9.27 -2.28
C LEU A 37 8.17 -10.18 -1.33
N LEU A 38 9.28 -10.75 -1.81
CA LEU A 38 10.12 -11.61 -0.97
C LEU A 38 10.78 -10.80 0.15
N HIS A 39 11.27 -9.60 -0.17
CA HIS A 39 11.85 -8.70 0.84
C HIS A 39 10.80 -8.34 1.90
N THR A 40 9.63 -7.86 1.48
CA THR A 40 8.54 -7.50 2.38
C THR A 40 8.11 -8.68 3.25
N ILE A 41 7.89 -9.86 2.68
CA ILE A 41 7.51 -11.08 3.43
C ILE A 41 8.54 -11.39 4.52
N LEU A 42 9.84 -11.26 4.23
CA LEU A 42 10.89 -11.66 5.17
C LEU A 42 11.17 -10.62 6.26
N HIS A 43 10.95 -9.33 6.00
CA HIS A 43 11.45 -8.26 6.85
C HIS A 43 10.38 -7.35 7.43
N ASP A 44 9.29 -7.12 6.70
CA ASP A 44 8.33 -6.06 7.01
C ASP A 44 6.89 -6.57 7.19
N PHE A 45 6.64 -7.85 6.87
CA PHE A 45 5.30 -8.42 6.86
C PHE A 45 4.90 -8.94 8.23
N SER A 46 3.84 -8.36 8.77
CA SER A 46 3.08 -8.85 9.93
C SER A 46 3.86 -8.92 11.26
N ASP A 47 3.35 -8.28 12.29
CA ASP A 47 3.94 -8.28 13.64
C ASP A 47 4.11 -9.69 14.23
N ILE A 48 3.32 -10.68 13.78
CA ILE A 48 3.39 -12.07 14.25
C ILE A 48 4.38 -12.93 13.45
N GLY A 49 5.02 -12.35 12.44
CA GLY A 49 5.93 -13.02 11.51
C GLY A 49 5.22 -13.78 10.40
N TRP A 50 5.83 -13.80 9.24
CA TRP A 50 5.23 -14.32 8.02
C TRP A 50 4.84 -15.81 8.08
N GLU A 51 5.58 -16.65 8.81
CA GLU A 51 5.27 -18.08 8.92
C GLU A 51 3.91 -18.34 9.58
N LYS A 52 3.47 -17.45 10.46
CA LYS A 52 2.15 -17.53 11.11
C LYS A 52 1.06 -16.82 10.33
N SER A 53 1.44 -15.94 9.42
CA SER A 53 0.58 -15.02 8.71
C SER A 53 0.14 -15.51 7.32
N PHE A 54 0.67 -16.63 6.85
CA PHE A 54 0.29 -17.23 5.56
C PHE A 54 -0.29 -18.62 5.69
N VAL A 55 -1.26 -18.91 4.81
CA VAL A 55 -1.75 -20.25 4.48
C VAL A 55 -1.53 -20.50 3.00
N VAL A 56 -0.93 -21.65 2.67
CA VAL A 56 -0.67 -22.07 1.30
C VAL A 56 -1.31 -23.43 1.05
N THR A 57 -2.13 -23.51 0.00
CA THR A 57 -2.79 -24.74 -0.41
C THR A 57 -2.12 -25.37 -1.63
N TYR A 58 -2.04 -26.69 -1.61
CA TYR A 58 -1.40 -27.48 -2.66
C TYR A 58 -2.36 -28.49 -3.25
N GLU A 59 -2.22 -28.73 -4.54
CA GLU A 59 -2.78 -29.86 -5.26
C GLU A 59 -1.71 -30.45 -6.16
N ASN A 60 -1.55 -31.79 -6.12
CA ASN A 60 -0.50 -32.50 -6.89
C ASN A 60 0.90 -31.86 -6.74
N ASN A 61 1.27 -31.45 -5.52
CA ASN A 61 2.53 -30.77 -5.16
C ASN A 61 2.75 -29.42 -5.85
N LYS A 62 1.70 -28.79 -6.34
CA LYS A 62 1.74 -27.42 -6.89
C LYS A 62 0.91 -26.50 -6.01
N ILE A 63 1.38 -25.28 -5.82
CA ILE A 63 0.60 -24.24 -5.15
C ILE A 63 -0.63 -23.93 -6.02
N ILE A 64 -1.81 -23.98 -5.42
CA ILE A 64 -3.08 -23.57 -6.01
C ILE A 64 -3.70 -22.39 -5.29
N GLY A 65 -3.23 -22.03 -4.09
CA GLY A 65 -3.72 -20.89 -3.35
C GLY A 65 -2.75 -20.37 -2.32
N VAL A 66 -2.72 -19.05 -2.15
CA VAL A 66 -2.00 -18.31 -1.12
C VAL A 66 -2.94 -17.28 -0.51
N LEU A 67 -3.00 -17.22 0.82
CA LEU A 67 -3.69 -16.18 1.58
C LEU A 67 -2.80 -15.75 2.73
N GLY A 68 -2.61 -14.44 2.89
CA GLY A 68 -1.87 -13.84 3.97
C GLY A 68 -2.68 -12.80 4.74
N PHE A 69 -2.36 -12.62 6.01
CA PHE A 69 -2.80 -11.51 6.85
C PHE A 69 -1.57 -10.73 7.32
N ASP A 70 -1.44 -9.50 6.86
CA ASP A 70 -0.50 -8.54 7.40
C ASP A 70 -1.12 -7.94 8.66
N VAL A 71 -0.61 -8.37 9.80
CA VAL A 71 -1.26 -8.16 11.11
C VAL A 71 -0.57 -7.05 11.87
N ASP A 72 -1.35 -6.06 12.30
CA ASP A 72 -0.96 -5.07 13.29
C ASP A 72 -1.54 -5.49 14.67
N GLU A 73 -0.65 -5.94 15.58
CA GLU A 73 -1.06 -6.38 16.92
C GLU A 73 -1.58 -5.24 17.80
N VAL A 74 -1.07 -4.04 17.60
CA VAL A 74 -1.44 -2.86 18.40
C VAL A 74 -2.83 -2.38 18.04
N LYS A 75 -3.11 -2.28 16.73
CA LYS A 75 -4.42 -1.89 16.21
C LYS A 75 -5.40 -3.06 16.18
N LYS A 76 -4.94 -4.29 16.36
CA LYS A 76 -5.72 -5.54 16.26
C LYS A 76 -6.43 -5.67 14.91
N CYS A 77 -5.79 -5.25 13.86
CA CYS A 77 -6.32 -5.35 12.50
C CYS A 77 -5.39 -6.15 11.60
N ALA A 78 -5.89 -6.49 10.41
CA ALA A 78 -5.10 -7.16 9.39
C ALA A 78 -5.47 -6.68 8.00
N GLU A 79 -4.47 -6.44 7.18
CA GLU A 79 -4.60 -6.29 5.74
C GLU A 79 -4.57 -7.65 5.05
N ILE A 80 -5.50 -7.87 4.14
CA ILE A 80 -5.67 -9.18 3.51
C ILE A 80 -4.83 -9.24 2.22
N TRP A 81 -3.79 -10.06 2.21
CA TRP A 81 -3.01 -10.40 1.02
C TRP A 81 -3.60 -11.64 0.33
N GLY A 82 -4.47 -11.40 -0.61
CA GLY A 82 -5.20 -12.44 -1.34
C GLY A 82 -6.70 -12.51 -1.02
N PRO A 83 -7.33 -13.70 -1.15
CA PRO A 83 -6.74 -14.97 -1.57
C PRO A 83 -6.36 -14.99 -3.07
N PHE A 84 -5.15 -15.38 -3.35
CA PHE A 84 -4.68 -15.69 -4.70
C PHE A 84 -4.94 -17.17 -4.97
N ILE A 85 -5.88 -17.50 -5.84
CA ILE A 85 -6.29 -18.90 -6.06
C ILE A 85 -6.36 -19.20 -7.55
N LYS A 86 -5.71 -20.31 -7.93
CA LYS A 86 -5.68 -20.88 -9.26
C LYS A 86 -6.34 -22.28 -9.24
N ALA A 87 -7.65 -22.29 -9.00
CA ALA A 87 -8.44 -23.52 -8.96
C ALA A 87 -9.86 -23.24 -9.45
N GLU A 88 -10.54 -24.25 -10.05
CA GLU A 88 -11.91 -24.13 -10.53
C GLU A 88 -12.91 -23.94 -9.37
N ASN A 89 -12.70 -24.64 -8.26
CA ASN A 89 -13.50 -24.53 -7.03
C ASN A 89 -13.01 -23.38 -6.12
N TRP A 90 -12.80 -22.21 -6.69
CA TRP A 90 -12.18 -21.04 -6.06
C TRP A 90 -12.76 -20.71 -4.68
N GLU A 91 -14.10 -20.65 -4.58
CA GLU A 91 -14.80 -20.25 -3.34
C GLU A 91 -14.60 -21.25 -2.19
N GLU A 92 -14.63 -22.54 -2.49
CA GLU A 92 -14.36 -23.58 -1.50
C GLU A 92 -12.93 -23.48 -0.96
N VAL A 93 -11.96 -23.28 -1.86
CA VAL A 93 -10.56 -23.09 -1.49
C VAL A 93 -10.38 -21.82 -0.65
N ALA A 94 -10.99 -20.71 -1.05
CA ALA A 94 -10.90 -19.44 -0.33
C ALA A 94 -11.45 -19.53 1.09
N LEU A 95 -12.64 -20.09 1.27
CA LEU A 95 -13.25 -20.27 2.59
C LEU A 95 -12.46 -21.23 3.48
N TYR A 96 -11.91 -22.28 2.88
CA TYR A 96 -11.03 -23.20 3.61
C TYR A 96 -9.77 -22.50 4.09
N MET A 97 -9.08 -21.75 3.22
CA MET A 97 -7.87 -21.00 3.58
C MET A 97 -8.15 -19.93 4.64
N TRP A 98 -9.28 -19.22 4.51
CA TRP A 98 -9.72 -18.22 5.48
C TRP A 98 -9.85 -18.84 6.88
N LYS A 99 -10.54 -19.96 6.98
CA LYS A 99 -10.72 -20.68 8.25
C LYS A 99 -9.38 -21.11 8.85
N GLU A 100 -8.53 -21.74 8.05
CA GLU A 100 -7.22 -22.21 8.48
C GLU A 100 -6.33 -21.06 8.98
N LEU A 101 -6.38 -19.88 8.31
CA LEU A 101 -5.58 -18.73 8.69
C LEU A 101 -6.10 -18.07 9.97
N ILE A 102 -7.42 -17.91 10.12
CA ILE A 102 -8.04 -17.42 11.36
C ILE A 102 -7.67 -18.31 12.56
N GLU A 103 -7.67 -19.64 12.39
CA GLU A 103 -7.30 -20.57 13.47
C GLU A 103 -5.79 -20.54 13.78
N LYS A 104 -4.96 -20.13 12.82
CA LYS A 104 -3.50 -20.06 12.96
C LYS A 104 -3.02 -18.80 13.66
N VAL A 105 -3.73 -17.68 13.53
CA VAL A 105 -3.37 -16.41 14.17
C VAL A 105 -3.54 -16.54 15.70
N PRO A 106 -2.52 -16.16 16.51
CA PRO A 106 -2.50 -16.48 17.94
C PRO A 106 -3.41 -15.61 18.82
N PHE A 107 -4.10 -14.63 18.24
CA PHE A 107 -5.00 -13.73 18.97
C PHE A 107 -6.19 -13.31 18.09
N HIS A 108 -7.15 -12.60 18.69
CA HIS A 108 -8.34 -12.12 17.99
C HIS A 108 -8.06 -10.84 17.21
N ILE A 109 -8.27 -10.89 15.90
CA ILE A 109 -8.28 -9.72 15.02
C ILE A 109 -9.68 -9.12 15.03
N GLU A 110 -9.79 -7.83 15.28
CA GLU A 110 -11.07 -7.11 15.39
C GLU A 110 -11.54 -6.61 14.02
N GLU A 111 -10.61 -6.18 13.15
CA GLU A 111 -10.91 -5.62 11.83
C GLU A 111 -10.02 -6.22 10.74
N PHE A 112 -10.63 -6.48 9.58
CA PHE A 112 -9.94 -6.95 8.38
C PHE A 112 -10.16 -5.98 7.25
N TYR A 113 -9.08 -5.62 6.54
CA TYR A 113 -9.12 -4.71 5.41
C TYR A 113 -8.75 -5.44 4.13
N GLY A 114 -9.60 -5.32 3.11
CA GLY A 114 -9.34 -5.83 1.77
C GLY A 114 -9.27 -4.67 0.77
N PHE A 115 -8.25 -4.65 -0.08
CA PHE A 115 -8.11 -3.69 -1.16
C PHE A 115 -7.92 -4.42 -2.48
N TYR A 116 -8.94 -4.40 -3.33
CA TYR A 116 -9.02 -5.24 -4.53
C TYR A 116 -9.30 -4.41 -5.76
N HIS A 117 -8.68 -4.81 -6.87
CA HIS A 117 -9.04 -4.25 -8.18
C HIS A 117 -10.53 -4.48 -8.49
N VAL A 118 -11.15 -3.55 -9.19
CA VAL A 118 -12.59 -3.62 -9.50
C VAL A 118 -12.98 -4.85 -10.34
N GLU A 119 -12.04 -5.45 -11.07
CA GLU A 119 -12.23 -6.66 -11.85
C GLU A 119 -12.01 -7.96 -11.05
N ASN A 120 -11.59 -7.85 -9.78
CA ASN A 120 -11.39 -9.02 -8.92
C ASN A 120 -12.73 -9.46 -8.29
N ASP A 121 -13.63 -9.96 -9.13
CA ASP A 121 -14.97 -10.40 -8.75
C ASP A 121 -14.96 -11.52 -7.69
N ASN A 122 -13.93 -12.36 -7.72
CA ASN A 122 -13.83 -13.48 -6.79
C ASN A 122 -13.61 -12.98 -5.34
N CYS A 123 -12.67 -12.08 -5.14
CA CYS A 123 -12.46 -11.46 -3.84
C CYS A 123 -13.65 -10.60 -3.41
N ALA A 124 -14.27 -9.86 -4.34
CA ALA A 124 -15.48 -9.08 -4.04
C ALA A 124 -16.63 -9.98 -3.53
N ARG A 125 -16.83 -11.16 -4.13
CA ARG A 125 -17.83 -12.15 -3.65
C ARG A 125 -17.45 -12.72 -2.28
N LEU A 126 -16.19 -13.05 -2.07
CA LEU A 126 -15.72 -13.54 -0.78
C LEU A 126 -15.98 -12.50 0.33
N MET A 127 -15.60 -11.24 0.12
CA MET A 127 -15.84 -10.17 1.07
C MET A 127 -17.31 -10.01 1.40
N LYS A 128 -18.19 -10.09 0.39
CA LYS A 128 -19.64 -10.07 0.59
C LYS A 128 -20.13 -11.25 1.42
N ASN A 129 -19.61 -12.45 1.19
CA ASN A 129 -19.96 -13.65 1.96
C ASN A 129 -19.47 -13.55 3.42
N LEU A 130 -18.36 -12.85 3.66
CA LEU A 130 -17.83 -12.53 4.98
C LEU A 130 -18.53 -11.31 5.63
N HIS A 131 -19.57 -10.76 5.01
CA HIS A 131 -20.32 -9.59 5.47
C HIS A 131 -19.49 -8.30 5.60
N ALA A 132 -18.40 -8.17 4.82
CA ALA A 132 -17.61 -6.96 4.77
C ALA A 132 -18.42 -5.79 4.19
N LYS A 133 -18.06 -4.57 4.61
CA LYS A 133 -18.64 -3.32 4.10
C LYS A 133 -17.66 -2.68 3.12
N GLU A 134 -18.15 -2.31 1.93
CA GLU A 134 -17.39 -1.47 1.00
C GLU A 134 -17.22 -0.07 1.63
N GLN A 135 -15.97 0.35 1.83
CA GLN A 135 -15.63 1.65 2.44
C GLN A 135 -15.51 2.75 1.38
N GLY A 136 -15.08 2.40 0.17
CA GLY A 136 -14.90 3.35 -0.92
C GLY A 136 -14.23 2.74 -2.12
N ARG A 137 -13.96 3.61 -3.11
CA ARG A 137 -13.20 3.27 -4.32
C ARG A 137 -12.09 4.27 -4.51
N HIS A 138 -10.92 3.77 -4.84
CA HIS A 138 -9.75 4.55 -5.14
C HIS A 138 -9.40 4.41 -6.62
N SER A 139 -8.85 5.48 -7.20
CA SER A 139 -8.25 5.43 -8.52
C SER A 139 -6.75 5.56 -8.34
N ILE A 140 -6.01 4.53 -8.68
CA ILE A 140 -4.54 4.55 -8.67
C ILE A 140 -4.10 5.08 -10.04
N LEU A 141 -3.26 6.11 -10.03
CA LEU A 141 -2.70 6.70 -11.23
C LEU A 141 -1.22 6.33 -11.32
N ILE A 142 -0.81 5.81 -12.46
CA ILE A 142 0.59 5.43 -12.71
C ILE A 142 1.19 6.39 -13.72
N LEU A 143 2.34 6.98 -13.38
CA LEU A 143 3.11 7.83 -14.27
C LEU A 143 4.43 7.16 -14.64
N ASN A 144 4.59 6.79 -15.91
CA ASN A 144 5.72 6.00 -16.42
C ASN A 144 6.77 6.82 -17.18
N ASN A 145 6.72 8.15 -17.19
CA ASN A 145 7.65 8.97 -17.95
C ASN A 145 7.95 10.31 -17.28
N ILE A 146 9.15 10.81 -17.55
CA ILE A 146 9.60 12.13 -17.09
C ILE A 146 8.74 13.20 -17.75
N VAL A 147 8.09 14.00 -16.93
CA VAL A 147 7.41 15.23 -17.34
C VAL A 147 8.47 16.31 -17.56
N GLU A 148 8.26 17.20 -18.53
CA GLU A 148 9.15 18.35 -18.75
C GLU A 148 9.49 19.06 -17.44
N GLN A 149 10.79 19.30 -17.21
CA GLN A 149 11.25 20.07 -16.04
C GLN A 149 10.70 21.49 -16.15
N ARG A 150 9.83 21.85 -15.21
CA ARG A 150 9.29 23.20 -15.08
C ARG A 150 9.88 23.86 -13.84
N ILE A 151 10.11 25.16 -13.91
CA ILE A 151 10.49 25.94 -12.74
C ILE A 151 9.29 25.99 -11.80
N ILE A 152 9.44 25.39 -10.60
CA ILE A 152 8.38 25.35 -9.59
C ILE A 152 8.65 26.47 -8.59
N CYS A 153 7.72 27.43 -8.51
CA CYS A 153 7.80 28.54 -7.57
C CYS A 153 6.99 28.22 -6.30
N ASN A 154 7.51 28.68 -5.16
CA ASN A 154 6.85 28.62 -3.84
C ASN A 154 6.59 27.20 -3.30
N VAL A 155 7.32 26.20 -3.75
CA VAL A 155 7.35 24.85 -3.18
C VAL A 155 8.77 24.54 -2.76
N GLY A 156 8.94 24.01 -1.58
CA GLY A 156 10.24 23.59 -1.05
C GLY A 156 10.07 22.43 -0.06
N GLU A 157 11.19 21.82 0.32
CA GLU A 157 11.20 20.80 1.36
C GLU A 157 10.75 21.40 2.71
N ALA A 158 9.96 20.67 3.46
CA ALA A 158 9.44 21.11 4.74
C ALA A 158 10.57 21.27 5.77
N LEU A 159 10.61 22.41 6.43
CA LEU A 159 11.55 22.69 7.52
C LEU A 159 10.82 22.59 8.87
N PRO A 160 11.55 22.38 9.99
CA PRO A 160 10.95 22.18 11.32
C PRO A 160 9.91 23.23 11.74
N GLN A 161 10.09 24.49 11.33
CA GLN A 161 9.14 25.57 11.66
C GLN A 161 7.74 25.41 11.02
N VAL A 162 7.58 24.49 10.05
CA VAL A 162 6.30 24.24 9.36
C VAL A 162 5.62 22.99 9.88
N PHE A 163 6.29 22.15 10.65
CA PHE A 163 5.79 20.82 11.05
C PHE A 163 4.48 20.90 11.83
N GLU A 164 4.31 21.83 12.75
CA GLU A 164 3.05 22.00 13.49
C GLU A 164 1.87 22.30 12.57
N GLN A 165 2.08 23.19 11.57
CA GLN A 165 1.04 23.50 10.59
C GLN A 165 0.72 22.32 9.69
N PHE A 166 1.75 21.56 9.28
CA PHE A 166 1.59 20.34 8.49
C PHE A 166 0.77 19.30 9.26
N ILE A 167 1.17 18.96 10.49
CA ILE A 167 0.47 17.96 11.33
C ILE A 167 -1.01 18.32 11.49
N ALA A 168 -1.30 19.60 11.80
CA ALA A 168 -2.67 20.06 11.96
C ALA A 168 -3.51 19.91 10.67
N VAL A 169 -2.93 20.22 9.51
CA VAL A 169 -3.59 20.07 8.21
C VAL A 169 -3.77 18.61 7.84
N HIS A 170 -2.72 17.79 8.02
CA HIS A 170 -2.73 16.38 7.69
C HIS A 170 -3.81 15.62 8.48
N ASN A 171 -3.76 15.71 9.81
CA ASN A 171 -4.71 15.00 10.68
C ASN A 171 -6.17 15.47 10.51
N HIS A 172 -6.36 16.73 10.05
CA HIS A 172 -7.69 17.23 9.70
C HIS A 172 -8.20 16.69 8.36
N VAL A 173 -7.33 16.60 7.35
CA VAL A 173 -7.74 16.19 5.98
C VAL A 173 -7.85 14.67 5.88
N PHE A 174 -6.98 13.94 6.57
CA PHE A 174 -6.90 12.48 6.57
C PHE A 174 -7.09 11.91 7.99
N PRO A 175 -8.29 12.02 8.57
CA PRO A 175 -8.56 11.42 9.87
C PRO A 175 -8.56 9.89 9.76
N ASN A 176 -7.90 9.22 10.69
CA ASN A 176 -7.81 7.75 10.75
C ASN A 176 -7.08 7.10 9.54
N THR A 177 -6.12 7.81 8.97
CA THR A 177 -5.24 7.23 7.93
C THR A 177 -4.15 6.35 8.57
N TYR A 178 -3.41 5.61 7.74
CA TYR A 178 -2.34 4.69 8.18
C TYR A 178 -1.10 5.41 8.76
N TYR A 179 -0.83 6.68 8.37
CA TYR A 179 0.19 7.52 9.00
C TYR A 179 -0.43 8.80 9.57
N GLU A 180 -0.22 9.07 10.84
CA GLU A 180 -0.47 10.39 11.41
C GLU A 180 0.63 11.38 11.04
N GLY A 181 0.34 12.69 11.16
CA GLY A 181 1.30 13.73 10.79
C GLY A 181 2.64 13.65 11.56
N ASN A 182 2.63 13.21 12.82
CA ASN A 182 3.85 13.00 13.61
C ASN A 182 4.67 11.84 13.05
N GLU A 183 4.04 10.73 12.70
CA GLU A 183 4.71 9.57 12.12
C GLU A 183 5.39 9.92 10.80
N ILE A 184 4.75 10.73 9.96
CA ILE A 184 5.36 11.22 8.72
C ILE A 184 6.63 12.03 9.01
N ILE A 185 6.61 12.90 10.03
CA ILE A 185 7.79 13.69 10.40
C ILE A 185 8.96 12.80 10.86
N GLU A 186 8.67 11.75 11.64
CA GLU A 186 9.69 10.80 12.12
C GLU A 186 10.27 9.95 10.98
N ARG A 187 9.51 9.72 9.90
CA ARG A 187 9.92 8.95 8.72
C ARG A 187 10.75 9.76 7.70
N LEU A 188 10.87 11.07 7.84
CA LEU A 188 11.60 11.90 6.88
C LEU A 188 13.07 11.49 6.74
N SER A 189 13.51 11.34 5.51
CA SER A 189 14.85 10.87 5.12
C SER A 189 15.22 11.40 3.73
N ASP A 190 16.28 10.88 3.12
CA ASP A 190 16.60 11.18 1.71
C ASP A 190 15.64 10.50 0.72
N THR A 191 14.95 9.45 1.12
CA THR A 191 13.96 8.74 0.29
C THR A 191 12.53 9.09 0.64
N ASN A 192 12.29 9.65 1.82
CA ASN A 192 10.95 10.01 2.29
C ASN A 192 10.89 11.52 2.49
N LYS A 193 10.22 12.24 1.59
CA LYS A 193 10.24 13.70 1.56
C LYS A 193 8.86 14.33 1.70
N LEU A 194 8.83 15.40 2.46
CA LEU A 194 7.67 16.28 2.60
C LEU A 194 7.97 17.61 1.92
N PHE A 195 7.24 17.91 0.83
CA PHE A 195 7.29 19.21 0.17
C PHE A 195 6.08 20.04 0.58
N VAL A 196 6.30 21.34 0.76
CA VAL A 196 5.26 22.28 1.19
C VAL A 196 5.19 23.49 0.27
N SER A 197 3.99 24.01 0.07
CA SER A 197 3.75 25.33 -0.51
C SER A 197 3.38 26.30 0.60
N MET A 198 4.15 27.40 0.70
CA MET A 198 3.97 28.41 1.73
C MET A 198 3.61 29.76 1.12
N LYS A 199 2.70 30.51 1.81
CA LYS A 199 2.38 31.90 1.46
C LYS A 199 2.14 32.71 2.73
N ASN A 200 2.90 33.81 2.88
CA ASN A 200 2.77 34.68 4.05
C ASN A 200 2.87 33.89 5.38
N GLU A 201 3.85 33.00 5.48
CA GLU A 201 4.12 32.12 6.64
C GLU A 201 3.00 31.10 6.94
N LYS A 202 2.02 30.93 6.04
CA LYS A 202 0.93 29.95 6.16
C LYS A 202 1.11 28.82 5.16
N LEU A 203 0.83 27.61 5.61
CA LEU A 203 0.82 26.41 4.77
C LEU A 203 -0.37 26.49 3.79
N GLU A 204 -0.08 26.48 2.49
CA GLU A 204 -1.08 26.39 1.43
C GLU A 204 -1.41 24.93 1.05
N GLY A 205 -0.47 24.03 1.25
CA GLY A 205 -0.62 22.61 0.97
C GLY A 205 0.72 21.88 1.07
N TYR A 206 0.67 20.57 0.99
CA TYR A 206 1.83 19.70 1.07
C TYR A 206 1.67 18.48 0.17
N VAL A 207 2.79 17.80 -0.11
CA VAL A 207 2.85 16.45 -0.69
C VAL A 207 3.93 15.67 0.05
N TYR A 208 3.60 14.44 0.41
CA TYR A 208 4.52 13.48 1.02
C TYR A 208 4.77 12.34 0.05
N VAL A 209 6.05 12.00 -0.13
CA VAL A 209 6.49 10.95 -1.05
C VAL A 209 7.39 9.96 -0.33
N GLU A 210 7.24 8.70 -0.68
CA GLU A 210 8.15 7.62 -0.30
C GLU A 210 8.77 7.03 -1.57
N ILE A 211 10.09 6.83 -1.56
CA ILE A 211 10.85 6.33 -2.70
C ILE A 211 11.57 5.06 -2.27
N ASN A 212 11.44 4.02 -3.05
CA ASN A 212 12.22 2.80 -2.94
C ASN A 212 13.19 2.69 -4.11
N PRO A 213 14.44 3.17 -3.97
CA PRO A 213 15.39 3.15 -5.08
C PRO A 213 15.84 1.74 -5.48
N GLU A 214 15.76 0.77 -4.56
CA GLU A 214 16.15 -0.62 -4.80
C GLU A 214 15.20 -1.28 -5.81
N PHE A 215 13.89 -1.02 -5.68
CA PHE A 215 12.87 -1.56 -6.59
C PHE A 215 12.48 -0.57 -7.70
N GLN A 216 13.07 0.64 -7.72
CA GLN A 216 12.82 1.69 -8.73
C GLN A 216 11.36 2.18 -8.74
N GLU A 217 10.75 2.19 -7.58
CA GLU A 217 9.36 2.55 -7.32
C GLU A 217 9.27 3.77 -6.42
N ALA A 218 8.19 4.52 -6.54
CA ALA A 218 7.89 5.62 -5.66
C ALA A 218 6.39 5.85 -5.55
N ASN A 219 5.96 6.26 -4.36
CA ASN A 219 4.57 6.57 -4.07
C ASN A 219 4.41 8.03 -3.68
N ILE A 220 3.36 8.66 -4.16
CA ILE A 220 2.85 9.88 -3.59
C ILE A 220 1.76 9.50 -2.58
N GLU A 221 2.19 9.33 -1.33
CA GLU A 221 1.36 8.83 -0.24
C GLU A 221 0.23 9.80 0.13
N PHE A 222 0.57 11.08 0.26
CA PHE A 222 -0.39 12.10 0.61
C PHE A 222 -0.15 13.40 -0.13
N ILE A 223 -1.22 13.99 -0.66
CA ILE A 223 -1.22 15.34 -1.19
C ILE A 223 -2.46 16.08 -0.72
N ALA A 224 -2.28 17.24 -0.10
CA ALA A 224 -3.39 18.05 0.35
C ALA A 224 -3.17 19.54 0.09
N THR A 225 -4.27 20.24 -0.13
CA THR A 225 -4.31 21.69 -0.26
C THR A 225 -5.27 22.25 0.77
N ALA A 226 -4.80 23.21 1.57
CA ALA A 226 -5.63 23.92 2.54
C ALA A 226 -6.85 24.54 1.84
N GLU A 227 -8.01 24.52 2.49
CA GLU A 227 -9.28 24.93 1.87
C GLU A 227 -9.23 26.29 1.19
N ASN A 228 -8.64 27.27 1.87
CA ASN A 228 -8.51 28.65 1.37
C ASN A 228 -7.52 28.79 0.19
N SER A 229 -6.76 27.74 -0.11
CA SER A 229 -5.75 27.71 -1.17
C SER A 229 -6.13 26.77 -2.34
N ARG A 230 -7.29 26.15 -2.27
CA ARG A 230 -7.84 25.31 -3.36
C ARG A 230 -8.11 26.13 -4.63
N ARG A 231 -8.05 25.48 -5.78
CA ARG A 231 -8.29 26.09 -7.11
C ARG A 231 -7.31 27.18 -7.51
N LYS A 232 -6.12 27.24 -6.89
CA LYS A 232 -5.05 28.21 -7.18
C LYS A 232 -3.78 27.58 -7.76
N GLY A 233 -3.89 26.33 -8.24
CA GLY A 233 -2.74 25.58 -8.81
C GLY A 233 -1.73 25.09 -7.76
N VAL A 234 -2.07 25.12 -6.46
CA VAL A 234 -1.16 24.68 -5.38
C VAL A 234 -0.88 23.18 -5.51
N GLY A 235 -1.91 22.37 -5.66
CA GLY A 235 -1.77 20.90 -5.80
C GLY A 235 -0.94 20.52 -7.04
N GLU A 236 -1.14 21.22 -8.16
CA GLU A 236 -0.35 20.98 -9.39
C GLU A 236 1.14 21.26 -9.15
N ARG A 237 1.49 22.38 -8.51
CA ARG A 237 2.90 22.70 -8.20
C ARG A 237 3.52 21.71 -7.22
N LEU A 238 2.78 21.26 -6.21
CA LEU A 238 3.22 20.23 -5.26
C LEU A 238 3.49 18.91 -5.98
N LEU A 239 2.54 18.48 -6.81
CA LEU A 239 2.68 17.26 -7.60
C LEU A 239 3.89 17.33 -8.54
N GLN A 240 4.09 18.45 -9.23
CA GLN A 240 5.25 18.66 -10.09
C GLN A 240 6.58 18.60 -9.31
N ALA A 241 6.63 19.17 -8.08
CA ALA A 241 7.82 19.11 -7.24
C ALA A 241 8.14 17.67 -6.81
N ALA A 242 7.12 16.93 -6.38
CA ALA A 242 7.24 15.52 -6.03
C ALA A 242 7.76 14.69 -7.21
N ILE A 243 7.13 14.80 -8.37
CA ILE A 243 7.53 14.10 -9.60
C ILE A 243 8.99 14.42 -9.98
N GLN A 244 9.39 15.69 -9.97
CA GLN A 244 10.76 16.08 -10.29
C GLN A 244 11.77 15.51 -9.29
N TYR A 245 11.42 15.49 -8.00
CA TYR A 245 12.27 14.90 -6.99
C TYR A 245 12.42 13.40 -7.18
N ILE A 246 11.33 12.68 -7.35
CA ILE A 246 11.32 11.23 -7.55
C ILE A 246 12.17 10.86 -8.77
N PHE A 247 11.96 11.49 -9.93
CA PHE A 247 12.75 11.20 -11.13
C PHE A 247 14.19 11.74 -11.09
N SER A 248 14.60 12.43 -10.03
CA SER A 248 16.02 12.74 -9.80
C SER A 248 16.83 11.52 -9.35
N PHE A 249 16.17 10.48 -8.84
CA PHE A 249 16.81 9.21 -8.51
C PHE A 249 17.04 8.40 -9.79
N GLN A 250 18.25 7.85 -9.88
CA GLN A 250 18.64 7.07 -11.05
C GLN A 250 17.84 5.77 -11.14
N GLY A 251 17.25 5.53 -12.29
CA GLY A 251 16.56 4.26 -12.57
C GLY A 251 15.07 4.25 -12.28
N MET A 252 14.50 5.32 -11.70
CA MET A 252 13.06 5.39 -11.44
C MET A 252 12.24 5.20 -12.73
N ARG A 253 11.28 4.29 -12.69
CA ARG A 253 10.47 3.90 -13.84
C ARG A 253 9.05 4.37 -13.75
N GLU A 254 8.47 4.34 -12.56
CA GLU A 254 7.07 4.68 -12.35
C GLU A 254 6.84 5.35 -11.00
N ILE A 255 5.74 6.06 -10.91
CA ILE A 255 5.23 6.70 -9.71
C ILE A 255 3.78 6.30 -9.58
N GLU A 256 3.40 5.81 -8.42
CA GLU A 256 2.00 5.61 -8.03
C GLU A 256 1.45 6.83 -7.27
N ILE A 257 0.16 7.14 -7.50
CA ILE A 257 -0.57 8.25 -6.90
C ILE A 257 -1.96 7.79 -6.48
#